data_b01979def45919fd38d70d49dfd7ef17
#
_entry.id   b01979def45919fd38d70d49dfd7ef17
#
_cell.length_a   1.000
_cell.length_b   1.000
_cell.length_c   1.000
_cell.angle_alpha   90.00
_cell.angle_beta   90.00
_cell.angle_gamma   90.00
#
_symmetry.space_group_name_H-M   'P 1'
#
loop_
_entity.id
_entity.type
_entity.pdbx_description
1 polymer ?
#
loop_
_entity_poly.entity_id
_entity_poly.type
_entity_poly.pdbx_seq_one_letter_code
_entity_poly.pdbx_strand_id
1 'polypeptide(L)'
;MDTSAPHALLDQILLRYQVEQFYNAEAELLDSREFSTWLDLLTEDIRYWMPVTINKEHGEWNEEHTREGKDLNWFDEGKFELEQRVRQIETGLHWAEEPISRTSHMFSNLQIDNSGEELATRCRFLIYRNRTETETDFFIGKRNDILRRNGTSFQIAAREIFLDQSVLLAKNLTLFF
;
A
#
# COMPACT_ATOMS: atom_id res chain seq x y z
N MET A 1 8.98 40.30 14.93
CA MET A 1 9.54 38.96 14.60
C MET A 1 8.35 38.06 14.27
N ASP A 2 8.32 37.53 13.06
CA ASP A 2 7.20 36.69 12.60
C ASP A 2 7.26 35.34 13.33
N THR A 3 6.33 35.11 14.25
CA THR A 3 6.21 33.87 15.02
C THR A 3 5.43 32.77 14.26
N SER A 4 4.93 33.04 13.05
CA SER A 4 4.11 32.13 12.26
C SER A 4 4.93 30.99 11.62
N ALA A 5 6.15 31.27 11.17
CA ALA A 5 7.02 30.30 10.50
C ALA A 5 7.43 29.10 11.40
N PRO A 6 7.79 29.27 12.69
CA PRO A 6 8.10 28.14 13.57
C PRO A 6 6.89 27.24 13.85
N HIS A 7 5.68 27.80 13.95
CA HIS A 7 4.46 27.02 14.15
C HIS A 7 4.13 26.18 12.93
N ALA A 8 4.19 26.74 11.72
CA ALA A 8 3.94 26.00 10.48
C ALA A 8 4.92 24.82 10.28
N LEU A 9 6.20 25.01 10.64
CA LEU A 9 7.19 23.92 10.59
C LEU A 9 6.87 22.82 11.59
N LEU A 10 6.48 23.20 12.83
CA LEU A 10 6.10 22.22 13.86
C LEU A 10 4.88 21.41 13.44
N ASP A 11 3.87 22.05 12.85
CA ASP A 11 2.66 21.38 12.34
C ASP A 11 3.00 20.39 11.23
N GLN A 12 3.93 20.74 10.32
CA GLN A 12 4.40 19.82 9.29
C GLN A 12 5.16 18.62 9.86
N ILE A 13 6.03 18.84 10.86
CA ILE A 13 6.77 17.77 11.53
C ILE A 13 5.79 16.83 12.25
N LEU A 14 4.81 17.39 12.95
CA LEU A 14 3.81 16.61 13.67
C LEU A 14 2.94 15.78 12.70
N LEU A 15 2.48 16.40 11.61
CA LEU A 15 1.72 15.70 10.58
C LEU A 15 2.52 14.54 9.99
N ARG A 16 3.80 14.79 9.65
CA ARG A 16 4.69 13.75 9.15
C ARG A 16 4.81 12.59 10.15
N TYR A 17 5.06 12.89 11.40
CA TYR A 17 5.13 11.89 12.45
C TYR A 17 3.83 11.08 12.57
N GLN A 18 2.67 11.73 12.54
CA GLN A 18 1.37 11.05 12.60
C GLN A 18 1.18 10.08 11.42
N VAL A 19 1.52 10.50 10.20
CA VAL A 19 1.40 9.64 9.01
C VAL A 19 2.42 8.49 9.07
N GLU A 20 3.64 8.73 9.52
CA GLU A 20 4.64 7.66 9.72
C GLU A 20 4.16 6.63 10.75
N GLN A 21 3.58 7.07 11.88
CA GLN A 21 3.03 6.16 12.88
C GLN A 21 1.83 5.36 12.35
N PHE A 22 0.98 5.97 11.52
CA PHE A 22 -0.12 5.29 10.86
C PHE A 22 0.39 4.17 9.94
N TYR A 23 1.38 4.43 9.10
CA TYR A 23 1.96 3.41 8.22
C TYR A 23 2.73 2.33 8.98
N ASN A 24 3.42 2.68 10.06
CA ASN A 24 4.08 1.69 10.91
C ASN A 24 3.06 0.74 11.56
N ALA A 25 1.93 1.28 12.04
CA ALA A 25 0.85 0.47 12.59
C ALA A 25 0.19 -0.41 11.52
N GLU A 26 -0.03 0.10 10.32
CA GLU A 26 -0.52 -0.68 9.18
C GLU A 26 0.40 -1.86 8.87
N ALA A 27 1.71 -1.61 8.76
CA ALA A 27 2.70 -2.67 8.50
C ALA A 27 2.66 -3.76 9.56
N GLU A 28 2.60 -3.36 10.84
CA GLU A 28 2.52 -4.31 11.95
C GLU A 28 1.28 -5.19 11.88
N LEU A 29 0.11 -4.62 11.54
CA LEU A 29 -1.11 -5.40 11.34
C LEU A 29 -0.97 -6.44 10.23
N LEU A 30 -0.40 -6.05 9.09
CA LEU A 30 -0.19 -6.95 7.96
C LEU A 30 0.83 -8.05 8.30
N ASP A 31 1.94 -7.71 8.95
CA ASP A 31 3.00 -8.66 9.31
C ASP A 31 2.57 -9.60 10.43
N SER A 32 1.70 -9.13 11.33
CA SER A 32 1.06 -9.95 12.37
C SER A 32 -0.17 -10.73 11.89
N ARG A 33 -0.57 -10.56 10.63
CA ARG A 33 -1.74 -11.22 10.00
C ARG A 33 -3.09 -10.82 10.62
N GLU A 34 -3.14 -9.62 11.19
CA GLU A 34 -4.36 -9.02 11.74
C GLU A 34 -5.20 -8.38 10.60
N PHE A 35 -5.50 -9.18 9.57
CA PHE A 35 -6.09 -8.68 8.32
C PHE A 35 -7.48 -8.09 8.50
N SER A 36 -8.29 -8.65 9.39
CA SER A 36 -9.61 -8.10 9.71
C SER A 36 -9.48 -6.70 10.34
N THR A 37 -8.51 -6.48 11.25
CA THR A 37 -8.23 -5.17 11.83
C THR A 37 -7.64 -4.20 10.79
N TRP A 38 -6.81 -4.71 9.87
CA TRP A 38 -6.29 -3.90 8.75
C TRP A 38 -7.41 -3.37 7.85
N LEU A 39 -8.47 -4.13 7.60
CA LEU A 39 -9.64 -3.66 6.83
C LEU A 39 -10.30 -2.43 7.45
N ASP A 40 -10.25 -2.24 8.77
CA ASP A 40 -10.81 -1.07 9.45
C ASP A 40 -10.03 0.22 9.13
N LEU A 41 -8.79 0.10 8.65
CA LEU A 41 -7.99 1.22 8.18
C LEU A 41 -8.41 1.73 6.79
N LEU A 42 -9.29 1.02 6.09
CA LEU A 42 -9.75 1.36 4.76
C LEU A 42 -11.13 2.00 4.84
N THR A 43 -11.37 3.03 4.03
CA THR A 43 -12.72 3.61 3.91
C THR A 43 -13.66 2.66 3.16
N GLU A 44 -14.98 2.87 3.28
CA GLU A 44 -15.97 2.08 2.55
C GLU A 44 -15.88 2.27 1.03
N ASP A 45 -15.44 3.44 0.61
CA ASP A 45 -15.22 3.83 -0.78
C ASP A 45 -13.78 3.65 -1.25
N ILE A 46 -12.98 2.84 -0.53
CA ILE A 46 -11.58 2.56 -0.88
C ILE A 46 -11.45 2.12 -2.32
N ARG A 47 -10.44 2.65 -2.98
CA ARG A 47 -9.95 2.16 -4.25
C ARG A 47 -8.54 1.65 -4.12
N TYR A 48 -8.36 0.36 -4.37
CA TYR A 48 -7.08 -0.34 -4.28
C TYR A 48 -6.67 -0.79 -5.68
N TRP A 49 -5.72 -0.08 -6.28
CA TRP A 49 -5.34 -0.28 -7.67
C TRP A 49 -3.87 -0.59 -7.83
N MET A 50 -3.56 -1.60 -8.63
CA MET A 50 -2.20 -2.01 -8.94
C MET A 50 -2.10 -2.36 -10.43
N PRO A 51 -1.56 -1.45 -11.27
CA PRO A 51 -1.34 -1.71 -12.68
C PRO A 51 -0.23 -2.75 -12.91
N VAL A 52 -0.19 -3.26 -14.13
CA VAL A 52 0.95 -4.04 -14.60
C VAL A 52 2.03 -3.06 -15.09
N THR A 53 3.26 -3.26 -14.64
CA THR A 53 4.44 -2.52 -15.12
C THR A 53 4.98 -3.17 -16.38
N ILE A 54 5.21 -2.37 -17.41
CA ILE A 54 5.66 -2.81 -18.74
C ILE A 54 6.99 -2.11 -19.06
N ASN A 55 7.97 -2.87 -19.52
CA ASN A 55 9.21 -2.28 -19.99
C ASN A 55 8.97 -1.53 -21.30
N LYS A 56 9.36 -0.27 -21.34
CA LYS A 56 9.21 0.62 -22.47
C LYS A 56 10.54 1.10 -23.02
N GLU A 57 10.56 1.53 -24.27
CA GLU A 57 11.74 2.12 -24.89
C GLU A 57 12.01 3.53 -24.34
N HIS A 58 13.21 4.03 -24.64
CA HIS A 58 13.61 5.37 -24.21
C HIS A 58 12.66 6.44 -24.73
N GLY A 59 12.10 7.24 -23.81
CA GLY A 59 11.15 8.32 -24.13
C GLY A 59 9.67 7.94 -23.94
N GLU A 60 9.32 6.68 -23.73
CA GLU A 60 7.93 6.19 -23.57
C GLU A 60 7.57 5.93 -22.10
N TRP A 61 8.28 6.51 -21.14
CA TRP A 61 8.11 6.23 -19.70
C TRP A 61 6.72 6.54 -19.15
N ASN A 62 5.97 7.44 -19.78
CA ASN A 62 4.58 7.75 -19.41
C ASN A 62 3.61 6.59 -19.67
N GLU A 63 4.07 5.56 -20.42
CA GLU A 63 3.30 4.38 -20.77
C GLU A 63 3.80 3.12 -20.08
N GLU A 64 4.61 3.25 -19.01
CA GLU A 64 5.17 2.13 -18.27
C GLU A 64 4.13 1.31 -17.50
N HIS A 65 2.93 1.85 -17.31
CA HIS A 65 1.87 1.20 -16.55
C HIS A 65 0.62 1.01 -17.39
N THR A 66 -0.08 -0.10 -17.17
CA THR A 66 -1.40 -0.32 -17.73
C THR A 66 -2.38 0.73 -17.21
N ARG A 67 -3.40 1.03 -18.03
CA ARG A 67 -4.34 2.13 -17.75
C ARG A 67 -5.54 1.61 -16.97
N GLU A 68 -5.93 2.41 -16.02
CA GLU A 68 -7.14 2.21 -15.24
C GLU A 68 -8.38 2.07 -16.12
N GLY A 69 -9.23 1.06 -15.81
CA GLY A 69 -10.50 0.83 -16.48
C GLY A 69 -10.43 0.51 -17.98
N LYS A 70 -9.22 0.34 -18.53
CA LYS A 70 -8.99 0.06 -19.97
C LYS A 70 -8.18 -1.21 -20.19
N ASP A 71 -7.15 -1.40 -19.39
CA ASP A 71 -6.20 -2.49 -19.54
C ASP A 71 -6.32 -3.46 -18.37
N LEU A 72 -5.72 -4.64 -18.49
CA LEU A 72 -5.64 -5.59 -17.38
C LEU A 72 -4.69 -5.04 -16.30
N ASN A 73 -5.12 -5.10 -15.05
CA ASN A 73 -4.35 -4.72 -13.87
C ASN A 73 -4.16 -5.93 -12.95
N TRP A 74 -3.17 -5.89 -12.06
CA TRP A 74 -3.03 -6.89 -11.01
C TRP A 74 -4.17 -6.82 -10.02
N PHE A 75 -4.51 -5.61 -9.57
CA PHE A 75 -5.65 -5.32 -8.70
C PHE A 75 -6.39 -4.08 -9.19
N ASP A 76 -7.70 -4.11 -9.12
CA ASP A 76 -8.61 -2.97 -9.23
C ASP A 76 -9.81 -3.31 -8.36
N GLU A 77 -9.64 -3.11 -7.03
CA GLU A 77 -10.46 -3.68 -5.99
C GLU A 77 -11.05 -2.59 -5.11
N GLY A 78 -12.29 -2.77 -4.68
CA GLY A 78 -12.93 -2.00 -3.64
C GLY A 78 -12.92 -2.75 -2.30
N LYS A 79 -13.62 -2.20 -1.32
CA LYS A 79 -13.72 -2.76 0.04
C LYS A 79 -14.21 -4.21 0.01
N PHE A 80 -15.24 -4.49 -0.78
CA PHE A 80 -15.85 -5.81 -0.87
C PHE A 80 -14.86 -6.88 -1.34
N GLU A 81 -14.10 -6.62 -2.40
CA GLU A 81 -13.11 -7.57 -2.94
C GLU A 81 -11.99 -7.81 -1.93
N LEU A 82 -11.50 -6.76 -1.25
CA LEU A 82 -10.50 -6.87 -0.20
C LEU A 82 -11.00 -7.71 0.98
N GLU A 83 -12.25 -7.54 1.41
CA GLU A 83 -12.87 -8.38 2.43
C GLU A 83 -12.98 -9.84 2.00
N GLN A 84 -13.29 -10.11 0.73
CA GLN A 84 -13.34 -11.48 0.22
C GLN A 84 -11.96 -12.13 0.26
N ARG A 85 -10.90 -11.39 -0.10
CA ARG A 85 -9.51 -11.88 -0.02
C ARG A 85 -9.11 -12.20 1.42
N VAL A 86 -9.43 -11.31 2.37
CA VAL A 86 -9.17 -11.55 3.80
C VAL A 86 -9.91 -12.79 4.26
N ARG A 87 -11.20 -12.90 4.00
CA ARG A 87 -11.99 -14.10 4.36
C ARG A 87 -11.39 -15.37 3.77
N GLN A 88 -10.95 -15.35 2.53
CA GLN A 88 -10.33 -16.50 1.88
C GLN A 88 -9.05 -16.95 2.61
N ILE A 89 -8.20 -16.00 3.02
CA ILE A 89 -6.98 -16.29 3.80
C ILE A 89 -7.35 -16.89 5.16
N GLU A 90 -8.32 -16.30 5.85
CA GLU A 90 -8.74 -16.70 7.21
C GLU A 90 -9.42 -18.09 7.25
N THR A 91 -9.95 -18.59 6.13
CA THR A 91 -10.50 -19.95 6.10
C THR A 91 -9.46 -21.05 6.29
N GLY A 92 -8.15 -20.76 6.11
CA GLY A 92 -7.08 -21.75 6.10
C GLY A 92 -7.17 -22.78 4.97
N LEU A 93 -8.12 -22.61 4.04
CA LEU A 93 -8.32 -23.50 2.87
C LEU A 93 -7.64 -22.95 1.62
N HIS A 94 -7.02 -21.79 1.72
CA HIS A 94 -6.34 -21.16 0.59
C HIS A 94 -4.96 -21.80 0.39
N TRP A 95 -4.92 -22.86 -0.41
CA TRP A 95 -3.70 -23.66 -0.64
C TRP A 95 -2.47 -22.83 -1.05
N ALA A 96 -2.68 -21.67 -1.70
CA ALA A 96 -1.61 -20.75 -2.11
C ALA A 96 -0.93 -20.06 -0.89
N GLU A 97 -1.58 -20.03 0.28
CA GLU A 97 -1.08 -19.51 1.56
C GLU A 97 -0.99 -20.59 2.65
N GLU A 98 -0.97 -21.87 2.29
CA GLU A 98 -0.69 -22.97 3.20
C GLU A 98 0.70 -23.59 2.93
N PRO A 99 1.67 -23.49 3.87
CA PRO A 99 1.62 -22.74 5.12
C PRO A 99 1.60 -21.22 4.87
N ILE A 100 1.02 -20.46 5.80
CA ILE A 100 0.87 -19.02 5.69
C ILE A 100 2.23 -18.31 5.62
N SER A 101 2.36 -17.34 4.73
CA SER A 101 3.57 -16.56 4.53
C SER A 101 3.94 -15.73 5.76
N ARG A 102 5.24 -15.50 5.95
CA ARG A 102 5.77 -14.45 6.82
C ARG A 102 6.15 -13.27 5.96
N THR A 103 5.69 -12.10 6.33
CA THR A 103 5.98 -10.86 5.61
C THR A 103 6.73 -9.88 6.50
N SER A 104 7.40 -8.93 5.89
CA SER A 104 7.94 -7.74 6.53
C SER A 104 7.76 -6.56 5.59
N HIS A 105 6.93 -5.63 6.00
CA HIS A 105 6.63 -4.41 5.26
C HIS A 105 7.55 -3.28 5.73
N MET A 106 8.25 -2.67 4.79
CA MET A 106 9.12 -1.53 5.03
C MET A 106 8.77 -0.40 4.08
N PHE A 107 8.69 0.83 4.58
CA PHE A 107 8.51 1.99 3.73
C PHE A 107 9.49 3.10 4.07
N SER A 108 9.76 3.91 3.05
CA SER A 108 10.72 4.99 3.12
C SER A 108 10.33 6.13 2.17
N ASN A 109 11.09 7.21 2.21
CA ASN A 109 10.94 8.34 1.30
C ASN A 109 9.53 8.94 1.31
N LEU A 110 8.88 8.96 2.47
CA LEU A 110 7.54 9.51 2.63
C LEU A 110 7.50 10.99 2.24
N GLN A 111 6.58 11.34 1.37
CA GLN A 111 6.22 12.68 0.96
C GLN A 111 4.74 12.89 1.26
N ILE A 112 4.37 14.07 1.75
CA ILE A 112 3.00 14.42 2.12
C ILE A 112 2.64 15.73 1.45
N ASP A 113 1.50 15.74 0.78
CA ASP A 113 0.83 16.93 0.27
C ASP A 113 -0.51 17.09 0.99
N ASN A 114 -0.66 18.17 1.73
CA ASN A 114 -1.87 18.52 2.48
C ASN A 114 -2.55 19.78 1.93
N SER A 115 -2.34 20.11 0.68
CA SER A 115 -2.94 21.27 0.02
C SER A 115 -4.43 21.09 -0.29
N GLY A 116 -4.93 19.84 -0.30
CA GLY A 116 -6.33 19.48 -0.53
C GLY A 116 -7.13 19.22 0.75
N GLU A 117 -8.36 18.75 0.60
CA GLU A 117 -9.22 18.32 1.73
C GLU A 117 -8.74 17.01 2.37
N GLU A 118 -8.16 16.13 1.57
CA GLU A 118 -7.55 14.87 1.99
C GLU A 118 -6.02 14.95 1.84
N LEU A 119 -5.31 14.08 2.54
CA LEU A 119 -3.85 14.04 2.44
C LEU A 119 -3.42 13.14 1.30
N ALA A 120 -2.71 13.67 0.33
CA ALA A 120 -2.02 12.85 -0.65
C ALA A 120 -0.61 12.49 -0.15
N THR A 121 -0.28 11.22 -0.15
CA THR A 121 1.03 10.73 0.30
C THR A 121 1.68 9.90 -0.77
N ARG A 122 3.00 9.90 -0.79
CA ARG A 122 3.83 9.03 -1.65
C ARG A 122 4.96 8.45 -0.84
N CYS A 123 5.21 7.16 -1.02
CA CYS A 123 6.36 6.50 -0.40
C CYS A 123 6.96 5.45 -1.33
N ARG A 124 8.11 4.93 -0.94
CA ARG A 124 8.71 3.71 -1.48
C ARG A 124 8.41 2.58 -0.51
N PHE A 125 8.18 1.39 -1.03
CA PHE A 125 8.04 0.21 -0.21
C PHE A 125 9.01 -0.90 -0.65
N LEU A 126 9.35 -1.73 0.32
CA LEU A 126 9.95 -3.04 0.15
C LEU A 126 9.17 -4.01 1.03
N ILE A 127 8.65 -5.07 0.42
CA ILE A 127 8.00 -6.16 1.15
C ILE A 127 8.83 -7.42 0.94
N TYR A 128 9.32 -7.97 2.04
CA TYR A 128 9.90 -9.30 2.07
C TYR A 128 8.80 -10.32 2.38
N ARG A 129 8.76 -11.42 1.64
CA ARG A 129 7.88 -12.55 1.91
C ARG A 129 8.69 -13.84 1.92
N ASN A 130 8.49 -14.66 2.94
CA ASN A 130 9.01 -16.01 3.02
C ASN A 130 7.89 -16.99 3.33
N ARG A 131 7.81 -18.04 2.52
CA ARG A 131 6.96 -19.19 2.72
C ARG A 131 7.77 -20.46 2.44
N THR A 132 7.73 -21.41 3.33
CA THR A 132 8.56 -22.63 3.26
C THR A 132 10.08 -22.36 3.29
N GLU A 133 10.91 -23.38 3.06
CA GLU A 133 12.38 -23.26 3.07
C GLU A 133 12.93 -22.62 1.79
N THR A 134 12.17 -22.66 0.70
CA THR A 134 12.68 -22.32 -0.65
C THR A 134 11.96 -21.14 -1.30
N GLU A 135 10.86 -20.66 -0.72
CA GLU A 135 10.06 -19.58 -1.30
C GLU A 135 10.36 -18.26 -0.59
N THR A 136 11.14 -17.44 -1.24
CA THR A 136 11.45 -16.08 -0.79
C THR A 136 11.23 -15.11 -1.93
N ASP A 137 10.40 -14.10 -1.69
CA ASP A 137 10.09 -13.06 -2.66
C ASP A 137 10.37 -11.68 -2.08
N PHE A 138 10.68 -10.75 -2.96
CA PHE A 138 10.80 -9.33 -2.68
C PHE A 138 9.88 -8.57 -3.62
N PHE A 139 9.12 -7.62 -3.08
CA PHE A 139 8.31 -6.71 -3.86
C PHE A 139 8.78 -5.29 -3.54
N ILE A 140 9.19 -4.57 -4.57
CA ILE A 140 9.75 -3.22 -4.45
C ILE A 140 8.99 -2.30 -5.38
N GLY A 141 8.65 -1.11 -4.90
CA GLY A 141 7.91 -0.18 -5.72
C GLY A 141 7.60 1.15 -5.04
N LYS A 142 6.62 1.80 -5.62
CA LYS A 142 6.09 3.11 -5.22
C LYS A 142 4.64 2.93 -4.80
N ARG A 143 4.23 3.71 -3.82
CA ARG A 143 2.84 3.74 -3.37
C ARG A 143 2.37 5.19 -3.24
N ASN A 144 1.21 5.47 -3.82
CA ASN A 144 0.50 6.73 -3.63
C ASN A 144 -0.78 6.42 -2.87
N ASP A 145 -1.00 7.09 -1.76
CA ASP A 145 -2.22 6.93 -0.98
C ASP A 145 -2.95 8.28 -0.85
N ILE A 146 -4.27 8.22 -0.81
CA ILE A 146 -5.13 9.30 -0.32
C ILE A 146 -5.60 8.90 1.07
N LEU A 147 -5.24 9.70 2.06
CA LEU A 147 -5.60 9.51 3.46
C LEU A 147 -6.69 10.48 3.87
N ARG A 148 -7.78 9.94 4.38
CA ARG A 148 -8.89 10.69 4.98
C ARG A 148 -8.73 10.72 6.49
N ARG A 149 -8.92 11.88 7.12
CA ARG A 149 -8.86 11.96 8.59
C ARG A 149 -10.03 11.21 9.23
N ASN A 150 -9.70 10.42 10.24
CA ASN A 150 -10.67 9.71 11.09
C ASN A 150 -10.32 9.96 12.57
N GLY A 151 -10.96 10.96 13.16
CA GLY A 151 -10.62 11.42 14.51
C GLY A 151 -9.17 11.91 14.61
N THR A 152 -8.36 11.23 15.43
CA THR A 152 -6.93 11.53 15.61
C THR A 152 -6.02 10.70 14.68
N SER A 153 -6.62 9.81 13.87
CA SER A 153 -5.92 8.91 12.95
C SER A 153 -6.33 9.18 11.50
N PHE A 154 -6.09 8.19 10.63
CA PHE A 154 -6.42 8.23 9.21
C PHE A 154 -7.11 6.96 8.78
N GLN A 155 -7.79 7.02 7.63
CA GLN A 155 -8.20 5.88 6.82
C GLN A 155 -7.69 6.07 5.39
N ILE A 156 -7.43 4.97 4.70
CA ILE A 156 -6.98 4.96 3.32
C ILE A 156 -8.21 4.99 2.42
N ALA A 157 -8.37 6.06 1.64
CA ALA A 157 -9.47 6.23 0.70
C ALA A 157 -9.10 5.83 -0.73
N ALA A 158 -7.81 5.91 -1.08
CA ALA A 158 -7.30 5.35 -2.33
C ALA A 158 -5.87 4.89 -2.12
N ARG A 159 -5.49 3.81 -2.80
CA ARG A 159 -4.13 3.29 -2.85
C ARG A 159 -3.78 2.87 -4.26
N GLU A 160 -2.73 3.47 -4.80
CA GLU A 160 -2.12 3.10 -6.07
C GLU A 160 -0.75 2.47 -5.81
N ILE A 161 -0.52 1.28 -6.36
CA ILE A 161 0.69 0.48 -6.13
C ILE A 161 1.42 0.27 -7.45
N PHE A 162 2.62 0.77 -7.55
CA PHE A 162 3.45 0.64 -8.75
C PHE A 162 4.67 -0.22 -8.42
N LEU A 163 4.67 -1.48 -8.85
CA LEU A 163 5.85 -2.34 -8.72
C LEU A 163 6.93 -1.90 -9.71
N ASP A 164 8.17 -1.88 -9.24
CA ASP A 164 9.33 -1.65 -10.12
C ASP A 164 9.69 -2.90 -10.96
N GLN A 165 9.05 -4.05 -10.65
CA GLN A 165 9.22 -5.31 -11.38
C GLN A 165 8.21 -5.44 -12.52
N SER A 166 8.68 -5.54 -13.75
CA SER A 166 7.81 -5.83 -14.91
C SER A 166 7.41 -7.30 -15.01
N VAL A 167 8.17 -8.19 -14.37
CA VAL A 167 7.88 -9.63 -14.27
C VAL A 167 7.91 -10.04 -12.82
N LEU A 168 6.83 -10.62 -12.34
CA LEU A 168 6.77 -11.18 -11.00
C LEU A 168 7.24 -12.64 -11.05
N LEU A 169 8.29 -12.95 -10.28
CA LEU A 169 8.79 -14.32 -10.13
C LEU A 169 8.06 -15.08 -9.03
N ALA A 170 7.30 -14.37 -8.21
CA ALA A 170 6.46 -14.94 -7.17
C ALA A 170 5.38 -15.85 -7.77
N LYS A 171 5.12 -16.99 -7.14
CA LYS A 171 4.12 -17.97 -7.61
C LYS A 171 2.68 -17.46 -7.49
N ASN A 172 2.44 -16.54 -6.60
CA ASN A 172 1.15 -15.91 -6.37
C ASN A 172 1.33 -14.49 -5.83
N LEU A 173 0.23 -13.73 -5.80
CA LEU A 173 0.18 -12.37 -5.31
C LEU A 173 -0.94 -12.23 -4.26
N THR A 174 -0.84 -13.03 -3.21
CA THR A 174 -1.86 -13.14 -2.16
C THR A 174 -1.68 -12.15 -1.01
N LEU A 175 -0.57 -11.41 -0.98
CA LEU A 175 -0.29 -10.39 0.04
C LEU A 175 -1.01 -9.07 -0.24
N PHE A 176 -1.04 -8.21 0.76
CA PHE A 176 -1.46 -6.81 0.67
C PHE A 176 -0.22 -5.89 0.65
N PHE A 177 -0.38 -4.66 0.09
CA PHE A 177 0.72 -3.71 -0.13
C PHE A 177 0.51 -2.41 0.62
#